data_a429eb2e3e877d029d12f5af3be16068
#
_entry.id   a429eb2e3e877d029d12f5af3be16068
#
_cell.length_a   1.000
_cell.length_b   1.000
_cell.length_c   1.000
_cell.angle_alpha   90.00
_cell.angle_beta   90.00
_cell.angle_gamma   90.00
#
_symmetry.space_group_name_H-M   'P 1'
#
loop_
_entity.id
_entity.type
_entity.pdbx_description
1 polymer ?
#
loop_
_entity_poly.entity_id
_entity_poly.type
_entity_poly.pdbx_seq_one_letter_code
_entity_poly.pdbx_strand_id
1 'polypeptide(L)'
;MNISIADVKNIVHIGNIKGRSANAKKGWALEYVCDKETQKKENGRIYFIIVDDEIWKIGSSECKGGIKNTFAFYEGGLSGSPSIRTFGINLLISEQINIGKTIQIYALFIEPIKIVINGLLSSIEKITYPQIKVMEDLCREDYKNAYGVYPKWNFQEKGEKWPEHIKIAYKEHVDAH
;
A
#
# COMPACT_ATOMS: atom_id res chain seq x y z
N MET A 1 -15.72 1.17 17.84
CA MET A 1 -16.36 0.60 16.62
C MET A 1 -15.22 0.04 15.78
N ASN A 2 -15.18 -1.28 15.55
CA ASN A 2 -14.10 -1.87 14.74
C ASN A 2 -14.49 -1.71 13.27
N ILE A 3 -13.64 -1.05 12.49
CA ILE A 3 -13.80 -0.97 11.04
C ILE A 3 -13.26 -2.27 10.47
N SER A 4 -14.17 -3.12 9.98
CA SER A 4 -13.78 -4.26 9.13
C SER A 4 -13.41 -3.74 7.74
N ILE A 5 -12.45 -4.39 7.08
CA ILE A 5 -12.17 -4.09 5.67
C ILE A 5 -13.41 -4.28 4.79
N ALA A 6 -14.34 -5.14 5.19
CA ALA A 6 -15.62 -5.36 4.53
C ALA A 6 -16.56 -4.14 4.60
N ASP A 7 -16.37 -3.23 5.55
CA ASP A 7 -17.18 -2.00 5.68
C ASP A 7 -16.72 -0.88 4.75
N VAL A 8 -15.53 -1.01 4.15
CA VAL A 8 -14.97 -0.02 3.24
C VAL A 8 -15.61 -0.15 1.86
N LYS A 9 -16.35 0.88 1.44
CA LYS A 9 -17.03 0.90 0.14
C LYS A 9 -16.01 0.98 -1.02
N ASN A 10 -16.36 0.35 -2.13
CA ASN A 10 -15.58 0.39 -3.38
C ASN A 10 -14.15 -0.17 -3.27
N ILE A 11 -13.89 -0.97 -2.25
CA ILE A 11 -12.60 -1.63 -2.07
C ILE A 11 -12.53 -2.90 -2.91
N VAL A 12 -11.38 -3.16 -3.51
CA VAL A 12 -11.11 -4.34 -4.34
C VAL A 12 -10.07 -5.21 -3.65
N HIS A 13 -10.38 -6.50 -3.48
CA HIS A 13 -9.39 -7.49 -3.04
C HIS A 13 -8.41 -7.75 -4.19
N ILE A 14 -7.15 -7.38 -3.97
CA ILE A 14 -6.10 -7.49 -4.99
C ILE A 14 -5.48 -8.89 -4.97
N GLY A 15 -5.21 -9.42 -3.79
CA GLY A 15 -4.59 -10.74 -3.67
C GLY A 15 -4.10 -11.05 -2.25
N ASN A 16 -3.47 -12.22 -2.14
CA ASN A 16 -2.92 -12.74 -0.90
C ASN A 16 -1.40 -12.83 -0.99
N ILE A 17 -0.70 -12.46 0.06
CA ILE A 17 0.75 -12.64 0.11
C ILE A 17 1.05 -14.07 0.56
N LYS A 18 1.97 -14.72 -0.17
CA LYS A 18 2.45 -16.08 0.11
C LYS A 18 3.96 -16.09 0.28
N GLY A 19 4.42 -16.82 1.30
CA GLY A 19 5.84 -17.12 1.46
C GLY A 19 6.36 -17.96 0.29
N ARG A 20 7.61 -17.76 -0.07
CA ARG A 20 8.32 -18.58 -1.06
C ARG A 20 9.31 -19.50 -0.37
N SER A 21 9.80 -20.51 -1.09
CA SER A 21 10.83 -21.40 -0.56
C SER A 21 12.09 -20.64 -0.17
N ALA A 22 12.84 -21.16 0.80
CA ALA A 22 14.07 -20.54 1.32
C ALA A 22 15.13 -20.22 0.23
N ASN A 23 15.08 -20.93 -0.91
CA ASN A 23 16.00 -20.74 -2.04
C ASN A 23 15.52 -19.69 -3.07
N ALA A 24 14.34 -19.09 -2.87
CA ALA A 24 13.82 -18.10 -3.78
C ALA A 24 14.52 -16.73 -3.55
N LYS A 25 14.83 -16.01 -4.66
CA LYS A 25 15.44 -14.67 -4.59
C LYS A 25 14.60 -13.64 -3.81
N LYS A 26 13.29 -13.90 -3.69
CA LYS A 26 12.33 -13.07 -2.96
C LYS A 26 11.66 -13.94 -1.91
N GLY A 27 11.56 -13.47 -0.67
CA GLY A 27 10.98 -14.23 0.45
C GLY A 27 9.48 -14.50 0.32
N TRP A 28 8.77 -13.68 -0.46
CA TRP A 28 7.32 -13.79 -0.66
C TRP A 28 6.89 -13.30 -2.05
N ALA A 29 5.64 -13.55 -2.39
CA ALA A 29 4.99 -13.03 -3.59
C ALA A 29 3.54 -12.66 -3.32
N LEU A 30 3.02 -11.70 -4.07
CA LEU A 30 1.59 -11.41 -4.13
C LEU A 30 0.92 -12.31 -5.18
N GLU A 31 0.06 -13.22 -4.70
CA GLU A 31 -0.83 -14.01 -5.55
C GLU A 31 -2.10 -13.20 -5.82
N TYR A 32 -2.26 -12.76 -7.06
CA TYR A 32 -3.38 -11.93 -7.46
C TYR A 32 -4.68 -12.73 -7.57
N VAL A 33 -5.76 -12.22 -6.97
CA VAL A 33 -7.13 -12.74 -7.14
C VAL A 33 -7.96 -11.85 -8.08
N CYS A 34 -7.54 -10.60 -8.28
CA CYS A 34 -8.16 -9.70 -9.25
C CYS A 34 -7.66 -9.98 -10.68
N ASP A 35 -8.41 -9.51 -11.68
CA ASP A 35 -8.06 -9.63 -13.08
C ASP A 35 -6.83 -8.79 -13.48
N LYS A 36 -6.29 -9.04 -14.69
CA LYS A 36 -5.09 -8.38 -15.18
C LYS A 36 -5.31 -6.88 -15.48
N GLU A 37 -6.53 -6.47 -15.79
CA GLU A 37 -6.87 -5.08 -16.03
C GLU A 37 -6.78 -4.30 -14.72
N THR A 38 -7.42 -4.79 -13.67
CA THR A 38 -7.33 -4.23 -12.31
C THR A 38 -5.88 -4.15 -11.81
N GLN A 39 -5.05 -5.18 -12.04
CA GLN A 39 -3.65 -5.17 -11.65
C GLN A 39 -2.85 -4.02 -12.28
N LYS A 40 -3.18 -3.65 -13.52
CA LYS A 40 -2.48 -2.65 -14.33
C LYS A 40 -3.16 -1.29 -14.34
N LYS A 41 -4.33 -1.15 -13.71
CA LYS A 41 -5.08 0.10 -13.69
C LYS A 41 -4.21 1.23 -13.15
N GLU A 42 -3.93 2.25 -13.98
CA GLU A 42 -2.98 3.32 -13.68
C GLU A 42 -3.55 4.44 -12.82
N ASN A 43 -4.85 4.39 -12.51
CA ASN A 43 -5.47 5.34 -11.60
C ASN A 43 -4.69 5.41 -10.27
N GLY A 44 -4.64 6.60 -9.69
CA GLY A 44 -4.21 6.75 -8.31
C GLY A 44 -4.98 5.79 -7.40
N ARG A 45 -4.33 5.24 -6.39
CA ARG A 45 -4.93 4.23 -5.51
C ARG A 45 -4.44 4.34 -4.10
N ILE A 46 -5.36 4.10 -3.17
CA ILE A 46 -5.03 3.83 -1.78
C ILE A 46 -4.98 2.31 -1.63
N TYR A 47 -3.92 1.75 -1.07
CA TYR A 47 -3.82 0.33 -0.79
C TYR A 47 -3.75 0.07 0.71
N PHE A 48 -4.25 -1.10 1.09
CA PHE A 48 -4.31 -1.56 2.46
C PHE A 48 -3.59 -2.90 2.57
N ILE A 49 -2.69 -3.01 3.54
CA ILE A 49 -2.11 -4.30 3.92
C ILE A 49 -2.84 -4.77 5.17
N ILE A 50 -3.51 -5.90 5.04
CA ILE A 50 -4.32 -6.53 6.08
C ILE A 50 -3.55 -7.73 6.61
N VAL A 51 -3.41 -7.82 7.93
CA VAL A 51 -2.78 -8.95 8.61
C VAL A 51 -3.78 -9.52 9.61
N ASP A 52 -4.19 -10.78 9.41
CA ASP A 52 -5.22 -11.46 10.24
C ASP A 52 -6.46 -10.57 10.45
N ASP A 53 -7.04 -10.09 9.33
CA ASP A 53 -8.23 -9.24 9.26
C ASP A 53 -8.09 -7.81 9.84
N GLU A 54 -6.90 -7.40 10.32
CA GLU A 54 -6.62 -6.05 10.78
C GLU A 54 -5.87 -5.22 9.73
N ILE A 55 -6.21 -3.95 9.58
CA ILE A 55 -5.46 -3.00 8.73
C ILE A 55 -4.15 -2.62 9.44
N TRP A 56 -3.03 -3.08 8.90
CA TRP A 56 -1.70 -2.75 9.44
C TRP A 56 -1.01 -1.63 8.68
N LYS A 57 -1.37 -1.42 7.40
CA LYS A 57 -0.85 -0.30 6.62
C LYS A 57 -1.90 0.27 5.70
N ILE A 58 -1.92 1.59 5.64
CA ILE A 58 -2.60 2.40 4.62
C ILE A 58 -1.49 3.12 3.85
N GLY A 59 -1.50 3.04 2.53
CA GLY A 59 -0.55 3.71 1.68
C GLY A 59 -1.18 4.12 0.37
N SER A 60 -0.49 4.95 -0.40
CA SER A 60 -0.94 5.39 -1.71
C SER A 60 0.10 5.17 -2.79
N SER A 61 -0.34 5.11 -4.03
CA SER A 61 0.52 4.99 -5.18
C SER A 61 -0.13 5.53 -6.45
N GLU A 62 0.66 6.24 -7.26
CA GLU A 62 0.35 6.65 -8.62
C GLU A 62 1.30 5.99 -9.63
N CYS A 63 1.92 4.90 -9.21
CA CYS A 63 2.92 4.18 -10.01
C CYS A 63 2.31 3.72 -11.35
N LYS A 64 2.99 4.02 -12.46
CA LYS A 64 2.66 3.46 -13.78
C LYS A 64 2.77 1.93 -13.73
N GLY A 65 1.86 1.25 -14.44
CA GLY A 65 1.75 -0.21 -14.38
C GLY A 65 0.96 -0.73 -13.17
N GLY A 66 0.27 0.17 -12.47
CA GLY A 66 -0.78 -0.18 -11.53
C GLY A 66 -0.30 -0.71 -10.18
N ILE A 67 -1.22 -1.38 -9.48
CA ILE A 67 -0.95 -1.99 -8.17
C ILE A 67 0.11 -3.09 -8.29
N LYS A 68 0.21 -3.75 -9.44
CA LYS A 68 1.21 -4.75 -9.73
C LYS A 68 2.63 -4.21 -9.55
N ASN A 69 2.93 -3.05 -10.14
CA ASN A 69 4.25 -2.43 -10.00
C ASN A 69 4.50 -1.92 -8.58
N THR A 70 3.46 -1.40 -7.90
CA THR A 70 3.58 -0.98 -6.51
C THR A 70 4.08 -2.13 -5.62
N PHE A 71 3.49 -3.32 -5.74
CA PHE A 71 3.90 -4.47 -4.94
C PHE A 71 5.18 -5.15 -5.44
N ALA A 72 5.50 -5.05 -6.74
CA ALA A 72 6.78 -5.52 -7.26
C ALA A 72 7.98 -4.80 -6.60
N PHE A 73 7.85 -3.50 -6.26
CA PHE A 73 8.86 -2.77 -5.49
C PHE A 73 9.01 -3.34 -4.08
N TYR A 74 7.91 -3.61 -3.38
CA TYR A 74 7.98 -4.23 -2.05
C TYR A 74 8.56 -5.63 -2.09
N GLU A 75 8.15 -6.47 -3.06
CA GLU A 75 8.72 -7.81 -3.24
C GLU A 75 10.23 -7.78 -3.49
N GLY A 76 10.73 -6.77 -4.19
CA GLY A 76 12.16 -6.55 -4.45
C GLY A 76 12.92 -5.84 -3.33
N GLY A 77 12.28 -5.57 -2.21
CA GLY A 77 12.77 -4.67 -1.17
C GLY A 77 14.05 -5.10 -0.44
N LEU A 78 14.52 -6.33 -0.66
CA LEU A 78 15.81 -6.82 -0.14
C LEU A 78 16.91 -6.88 -1.22
N SER A 79 16.70 -6.24 -2.38
CA SER A 79 17.65 -6.27 -3.50
C SER A 79 18.14 -4.86 -3.83
N GLY A 80 19.44 -4.71 -4.12
CA GLY A 80 20.05 -3.44 -4.50
C GLY A 80 20.00 -2.40 -3.38
N SER A 81 19.71 -1.15 -3.72
CA SER A 81 19.67 -0.02 -2.77
C SER A 81 18.22 0.50 -2.58
N PRO A 82 17.35 -0.25 -1.90
CA PRO A 82 15.97 0.16 -1.66
C PRO A 82 15.92 1.32 -0.66
N SER A 83 14.80 2.06 -0.66
CA SER A 83 14.52 2.97 0.45
C SER A 83 14.20 2.18 1.73
N ILE A 84 14.41 2.79 2.90
CA ILE A 84 14.04 2.16 4.19
C ILE A 84 12.55 1.75 4.22
N ARG A 85 11.66 2.49 3.52
CA ARG A 85 10.25 2.14 3.41
C ARG A 85 10.07 0.81 2.65
N THR A 86 10.72 0.67 1.51
CA THR A 86 10.61 -0.53 0.66
C THR A 86 11.21 -1.74 1.36
N PHE A 87 12.40 -1.58 1.93
CA PHE A 87 13.09 -2.59 2.71
C PHE A 87 12.29 -3.00 3.95
N GLY A 88 11.88 -2.03 4.78
CA GLY A 88 11.21 -2.29 6.04
C GLY A 88 9.85 -2.96 5.87
N ILE A 89 9.05 -2.54 4.88
CA ILE A 89 7.76 -3.21 4.61
C ILE A 89 7.98 -4.64 4.12
N ASN A 90 9.00 -4.89 3.27
CA ASN A 90 9.33 -6.26 2.85
C ASN A 90 9.69 -7.13 4.06
N LEU A 91 10.55 -6.64 4.95
CA LEU A 91 10.99 -7.38 6.14
C LEU A 91 9.82 -7.66 7.09
N LEU A 92 8.99 -6.67 7.38
CA LEU A 92 7.81 -6.82 8.23
C LEU A 92 6.80 -7.83 7.66
N ILE A 93 6.56 -7.83 6.35
CA ILE A 93 5.74 -8.85 5.70
C ILE A 93 6.34 -10.24 5.89
N SER A 94 7.65 -10.39 5.66
CA SER A 94 8.37 -11.66 5.82
C SER A 94 8.26 -12.19 7.25
N GLU A 95 8.42 -11.33 8.25
CA GLU A 95 8.28 -11.68 9.67
C GLU A 95 6.90 -12.24 9.99
N GLN A 96 5.83 -11.60 9.48
CA GLN A 96 4.47 -12.06 9.75
C GLN A 96 4.17 -13.40 9.06
N ILE A 97 4.65 -13.61 7.84
CA ILE A 97 4.52 -14.90 7.13
C ILE A 97 5.23 -16.01 7.92
N ASN A 98 6.43 -15.75 8.40
CA ASN A 98 7.24 -16.74 9.13
C ASN A 98 6.59 -17.22 10.43
N ILE A 99 5.73 -16.40 11.04
CA ILE A 99 4.94 -16.79 12.23
C ILE A 99 3.53 -17.27 11.87
N GLY A 100 3.26 -17.53 10.57
CA GLY A 100 2.04 -18.18 10.11
C GLY A 100 0.83 -17.25 9.92
N LYS A 101 1.03 -15.93 9.91
CA LYS A 101 -0.07 -14.99 9.71
C LYS A 101 -0.51 -14.91 8.25
N THR A 102 -1.79 -14.60 8.05
CA THR A 102 -2.37 -14.32 6.74
C THR A 102 -2.19 -12.85 6.39
N ILE A 103 -1.80 -12.58 5.14
CA ILE A 103 -1.65 -11.21 4.66
C ILE A 103 -2.40 -11.04 3.35
N GLN A 104 -3.29 -10.06 3.33
CA GLN A 104 -4.13 -9.72 2.19
C GLN A 104 -3.89 -8.28 1.76
N ILE A 105 -4.04 -8.03 0.47
CA ILE A 105 -3.91 -6.70 -0.12
C ILE A 105 -5.26 -6.29 -0.70
N TYR A 106 -5.70 -5.11 -0.32
CA TYR A 106 -6.88 -4.45 -0.87
C TYR A 106 -6.48 -3.10 -1.46
N ALA A 107 -7.27 -2.59 -2.40
CA ALA A 107 -7.08 -1.27 -2.96
C ALA A 107 -8.40 -0.55 -3.22
N LEU A 108 -8.38 0.76 -3.03
CA LEU A 108 -9.39 1.71 -3.46
C LEU A 108 -8.80 2.50 -4.62
N PHE A 109 -9.40 2.39 -5.81
CA PHE A 109 -8.97 3.15 -6.99
C PHE A 109 -9.67 4.51 -7.01
N ILE A 110 -8.90 5.54 -7.34
CA ILE A 110 -9.41 6.92 -7.40
C ILE A 110 -9.97 7.15 -8.79
N GLU A 111 -11.27 7.44 -8.85
CA GLU A 111 -11.92 7.73 -10.11
C GLU A 111 -11.76 9.22 -10.48
N PRO A 112 -11.64 9.52 -11.78
CA PRO A 112 -11.56 10.89 -12.25
C PRO A 112 -12.87 11.64 -12.02
N ILE A 113 -12.77 12.93 -11.76
CA ILE A 113 -13.91 13.84 -11.66
C ILE A 113 -13.97 14.65 -12.95
N LYS A 114 -15.12 14.63 -13.62
CA LYS A 114 -15.39 15.51 -14.74
C LYS A 114 -15.92 16.83 -14.22
N ILE A 115 -15.27 17.93 -14.61
CA ILE A 115 -15.70 19.29 -14.30
C ILE A 115 -16.05 19.99 -15.61
N VAL A 116 -17.20 20.67 -15.65
CA VAL A 116 -17.57 21.57 -16.74
C VAL A 116 -17.21 22.99 -16.30
N ILE A 117 -16.36 23.64 -17.08
CA ILE A 117 -15.96 25.03 -16.86
C ILE A 117 -16.67 25.88 -17.92
N ASN A 118 -17.58 26.73 -17.48
CA ASN A 118 -18.32 27.65 -18.38
C ASN A 118 -17.54 28.94 -18.58
N GLY A 119 -17.28 29.27 -19.83
CA GLY A 119 -16.83 30.60 -20.28
C GLY A 119 -18.00 31.50 -20.59
N LEU A 120 -17.72 32.62 -21.23
CA LEU A 120 -18.77 33.61 -21.60
C LEU A 120 -19.70 33.06 -22.70
N LEU A 121 -19.16 32.38 -23.70
CA LEU A 121 -19.89 31.89 -24.88
C LEU A 121 -19.70 30.38 -25.14
N SER A 122 -18.85 29.72 -24.33
CA SER A 122 -18.49 28.29 -24.51
C SER A 122 -18.28 27.60 -23.17
N SER A 123 -18.29 26.28 -23.19
CA SER A 123 -17.90 25.46 -22.06
C SER A 123 -16.85 24.42 -22.46
N ILE A 124 -16.00 24.07 -21.56
CA ILE A 124 -15.04 22.97 -21.73
C ILE A 124 -15.23 21.94 -20.63
N GLU A 125 -15.10 20.66 -21.00
CA GLU A 125 -14.95 19.59 -20.02
C GLU A 125 -13.49 19.42 -19.64
N LYS A 126 -13.24 19.30 -18.35
CA LYS A 126 -11.91 18.98 -17.82
C LYS A 126 -12.02 17.74 -16.91
N ILE A 127 -11.10 16.80 -17.10
CA ILE A 127 -10.94 15.67 -16.21
C ILE A 127 -9.88 16.04 -15.17
N THR A 128 -10.20 15.87 -13.89
CA THR A 128 -9.26 16.06 -12.79
C THR A 128 -9.29 14.84 -11.87
N TYR A 129 -8.21 14.64 -11.15
CA TYR A 129 -8.11 13.56 -10.14
C TYR A 129 -7.98 14.20 -8.76
N PRO A 130 -8.68 13.66 -7.74
CA PRO A 130 -8.40 14.03 -6.36
C PRO A 130 -6.93 13.80 -6.01
N GLN A 131 -6.37 14.67 -5.18
CA GLN A 131 -5.00 14.49 -4.71
C GLN A 131 -4.90 13.22 -3.86
N ILE A 132 -4.14 12.25 -4.34
CA ILE A 132 -4.03 10.94 -3.70
C ILE A 132 -3.52 11.01 -2.26
N LYS A 133 -2.60 11.95 -1.99
CA LYS A 133 -2.06 12.14 -0.63
C LYS A 133 -3.13 12.61 0.35
N VAL A 134 -4.01 13.51 -0.06
CA VAL A 134 -5.14 13.96 0.76
C VAL A 134 -6.07 12.79 1.10
N MET A 135 -6.34 11.91 0.13
CA MET A 135 -7.18 10.74 0.35
C MET A 135 -6.50 9.70 1.26
N GLU A 136 -5.20 9.48 1.10
CA GLU A 136 -4.43 8.63 2.01
C GLU A 136 -4.47 9.16 3.44
N ASP A 137 -4.25 10.48 3.62
CA ASP A 137 -4.31 11.14 4.92
C ASP A 137 -5.69 11.00 5.56
N LEU A 138 -6.76 11.20 4.79
CA LEU A 138 -8.12 11.01 5.25
C LEU A 138 -8.37 9.58 5.74
N CYS A 139 -7.99 8.57 4.95
CA CYS A 139 -8.14 7.16 5.35
C CYS A 139 -7.39 6.84 6.65
N ARG A 140 -6.22 7.45 6.88
CA ARG A 140 -5.45 7.25 8.10
C ARG A 140 -6.06 7.96 9.30
N GLU A 141 -6.58 9.17 9.12
CA GLU A 141 -7.30 9.89 10.19
C GLU A 141 -8.58 9.16 10.57
N ASP A 142 -9.35 8.65 9.60
CA ASP A 142 -10.54 7.84 9.87
C ASP A 142 -10.17 6.60 10.68
N TYR A 143 -9.09 5.90 10.32
CA TYR A 143 -8.60 4.76 11.10
C TYR A 143 -8.23 5.18 12.53
N LYS A 144 -7.46 6.27 12.69
CA LYS A 144 -7.08 6.78 14.00
C LYS A 144 -8.29 7.19 14.84
N ASN A 145 -9.28 7.85 14.24
CA ASN A 145 -10.50 8.24 14.94
C ASN A 145 -11.29 7.02 15.44
N ALA A 146 -11.27 5.92 14.69
CA ALA A 146 -11.95 4.67 15.07
C ALA A 146 -11.20 3.87 16.14
N TYR A 147 -9.86 3.84 16.09
CA TYR A 147 -9.03 2.95 16.91
C TYR A 147 -8.14 3.67 17.94
N GLY A 148 -8.08 5.00 17.90
CA GLY A 148 -7.23 5.81 18.79
C GLY A 148 -5.75 5.85 18.39
N VAL A 149 -5.33 5.04 17.43
CA VAL A 149 -3.94 4.91 16.95
C VAL A 149 -3.89 4.81 15.43
N TYR A 150 -2.76 5.13 14.84
CA TYR A 150 -2.52 4.86 13.40
C TYR A 150 -2.27 3.36 13.13
N PRO A 151 -2.44 2.91 11.86
CA PRO A 151 -2.09 1.54 11.50
C PRO A 151 -0.63 1.22 11.86
N LYS A 152 -0.39 0.00 12.35
CA LYS A 152 0.90 -0.45 12.95
C LYS A 152 2.13 -0.23 12.06
N TRP A 153 1.97 -0.22 10.73
CA TRP A 153 3.06 -0.06 9.76
C TRP A 153 3.07 1.28 9.03
N ASN A 154 2.36 2.28 9.54
CA ASN A 154 2.42 3.65 9.02
C ASN A 154 3.50 4.47 9.72
N PHE A 155 4.76 4.00 9.61
CA PHE A 155 5.93 4.70 10.15
C PHE A 155 6.28 5.94 9.32
N GLN A 156 7.02 6.87 9.93
CA GLN A 156 7.51 8.14 9.35
C GLN A 156 6.42 9.17 9.03
N GLU A 157 5.17 8.83 9.25
CA GLU A 157 4.09 9.76 9.09
C GLU A 157 3.66 10.24 10.47
N LYS A 158 3.67 11.56 10.66
CA LYS A 158 3.36 12.21 11.95
C LYS A 158 4.30 11.84 13.12
N GLY A 159 5.58 11.62 12.82
CA GLY A 159 6.65 11.44 13.82
C GLY A 159 6.86 10.01 14.30
N GLU A 160 6.11 9.04 13.81
CA GLU A 160 6.36 7.64 14.12
C GLU A 160 7.70 7.17 13.53
N LYS A 161 8.51 6.51 14.35
CA LYS A 161 9.83 6.01 13.94
C LYS A 161 9.75 4.55 13.55
N TRP A 162 10.58 4.15 12.59
CA TRP A 162 10.79 2.75 12.27
C TRP A 162 11.27 1.98 13.52
N PRO A 163 10.79 0.72 13.70
CA PRO A 163 11.31 -0.15 14.75
C PRO A 163 12.84 -0.28 14.69
N GLU A 164 13.49 -0.40 15.84
CA GLU A 164 14.97 -0.40 15.91
C GLU A 164 15.58 -1.55 15.11
N HIS A 165 15.01 -2.76 15.19
CA HIS A 165 15.49 -3.91 14.42
C HIS A 165 15.44 -3.67 12.91
N ILE A 166 14.42 -2.95 12.39
CA ILE A 166 14.34 -2.58 10.98
C ILE A 166 15.44 -1.59 10.60
N LYS A 167 15.73 -0.60 11.46
CA LYS A 167 16.80 0.36 11.20
C LYS A 167 18.18 -0.29 11.18
N ILE A 168 18.43 -1.22 12.11
CA ILE A 168 19.68 -1.98 12.17
C ILE A 168 19.84 -2.83 10.91
N ALA A 169 18.84 -3.65 10.58
CA ALA A 169 18.87 -4.51 9.40
C ALA A 169 19.02 -3.70 8.10
N TYR A 170 18.36 -2.54 8.01
CA TYR A 170 18.48 -1.65 6.84
C TYR A 170 19.90 -1.08 6.72
N LYS A 171 20.51 -0.66 7.83
CA LYS A 171 21.89 -0.17 7.84
C LYS A 171 22.87 -1.26 7.39
N GLU A 172 22.77 -2.46 7.94
CA GLU A 172 23.58 -3.62 7.53
C GLU A 172 23.43 -3.91 6.03
N HIS A 173 22.20 -3.84 5.51
CA HIS A 173 21.94 -4.03 4.08
C HIS A 173 22.61 -2.95 3.22
N VAL A 174 22.53 -1.68 3.61
CA VAL A 174 23.16 -0.57 2.88
C VAL A 174 24.69 -0.65 2.92
N ASP A 175 25.27 -1.02 4.08
CA ASP A 175 26.70 -1.14 4.26
C ASP A 175 27.30 -2.33 3.48
N ALA A 176 26.49 -3.32 3.11
CA ALA A 176 26.89 -4.52 2.33
C ALA A 176 26.82 -4.34 0.81
N HIS A 177 26.25 -3.23 0.29
CA HIS A 177 26.02 -2.96 -1.15
C HIS A 177 26.59 -1.61 -1.55
#